data_d1d74df3d0909b6c29f6b2881a6875a9
#
_entry.id   d1d74df3d0909b6c29f6b2881a6875a9
#
_cell.length_a   1.000
_cell.length_b   1.000
_cell.length_c   1.000
_cell.angle_alpha   90.00
_cell.angle_beta   90.00
_cell.angle_gamma   90.00
#
_symmetry.space_group_name_H-M   'P 1'
#
loop_
_entity.id
_entity.type
_entity.pdbx_description
1 polymer ?
#
loop_
_entity_poly.entity_id
_entity_poly.type
_entity_poly.pdbx_seq_one_letter_code
_entity_poly.pdbx_strand_id
1 'polypeptide(L)'
;MFKTKVGYSENADAFKSGAETAAMAQLADAKVGLLFTSVALDQAEVVKGIQSVAETHVLGCTSSAAICVKDGYLNKETGYSGIMAFGGDVEVGVAGAAKPEGGCARTIGRELAKEALAQLGGAEPDYFFMTASPAEEEKYIAGIQDVIGDVPVFGGSAADNTVEGKWSIICDDKIFADGCAIALFASKAPRCNIYTGQFKESDNFGVMTKVVDNRCLVEIDGEPALKKYCEWTGKDEEACAGGNL
;
A
#
# COMPACT_ATOMS: atom_id res chain seq x y z
N MET A 1 18.53 -16.65 9.19
CA MET A 1 18.78 -15.21 8.92
C MET A 1 17.61 -14.68 8.09
N PHE A 2 17.04 -13.53 8.43
CA PHE A 2 16.05 -12.82 7.63
C PHE A 2 16.61 -12.47 6.25
N LYS A 3 15.82 -12.66 5.19
CA LYS A 3 16.24 -12.47 3.80
C LYS A 3 15.20 -11.67 3.03
N THR A 4 15.67 -10.79 2.16
CA THR A 4 14.82 -10.08 1.18
C THR A 4 15.41 -10.24 -0.22
N LYS A 5 14.55 -10.34 -1.21
CA LYS A 5 14.88 -10.37 -2.63
C LYS A 5 13.92 -9.45 -3.38
N VAL A 6 14.39 -8.90 -4.49
CA VAL A 6 13.57 -8.04 -5.35
C VAL A 6 13.60 -8.61 -6.76
N GLY A 7 12.45 -8.64 -7.40
CA GLY A 7 12.29 -8.96 -8.81
C GLY A 7 11.35 -7.97 -9.47
N TYR A 8 11.50 -7.77 -10.77
CA TYR A 8 10.67 -6.87 -11.54
C TYR A 8 10.68 -7.23 -13.02
N SER A 9 9.67 -6.76 -13.74
CA SER A 9 9.53 -6.95 -15.19
C SER A 9 8.78 -5.76 -15.81
N GLU A 10 9.09 -5.48 -17.07
CA GLU A 10 8.36 -4.54 -17.93
C GLU A 10 7.73 -5.27 -19.15
N ASN A 11 7.44 -6.57 -19.00
CA ASN A 11 6.78 -7.34 -20.03
C ASN A 11 5.30 -6.91 -20.13
N ALA A 12 4.84 -6.59 -21.34
CA ALA A 12 3.46 -6.17 -21.57
C ALA A 12 2.44 -7.33 -21.47
N ASP A 13 2.90 -8.58 -21.54
CA ASP A 13 2.11 -9.77 -21.24
C ASP A 13 2.05 -9.94 -19.71
N ALA A 14 0.87 -9.79 -19.13
CA ALA A 14 0.68 -9.77 -17.68
C ALA A 14 1.14 -11.07 -17.00
N PHE A 15 0.83 -12.23 -17.58
CA PHE A 15 1.28 -13.52 -17.05
C PHE A 15 2.81 -13.64 -17.06
N LYS A 16 3.43 -13.29 -18.18
CA LYS A 16 4.91 -13.33 -18.28
C LYS A 16 5.55 -12.32 -17.34
N SER A 17 4.98 -11.12 -17.22
CA SER A 17 5.45 -10.11 -16.27
C SER A 17 5.48 -10.67 -14.85
N GLY A 18 4.41 -11.32 -14.42
CA GLY A 18 4.35 -11.97 -13.11
C GLY A 18 5.38 -13.09 -12.93
N ALA A 19 5.51 -13.98 -13.93
CA ALA A 19 6.45 -15.10 -13.89
C ALA A 19 7.92 -14.63 -13.84
N GLU A 20 8.30 -13.65 -14.68
CA GLU A 20 9.63 -13.05 -14.69
C GLU A 20 9.97 -12.37 -13.36
N THR A 21 9.02 -11.60 -12.83
CA THR A 21 9.14 -10.91 -11.54
C THR A 21 9.38 -11.90 -10.39
N ALA A 22 8.60 -12.99 -10.34
CA ALA A 22 8.74 -14.03 -9.31
C ALA A 22 10.06 -14.81 -9.44
N ALA A 23 10.46 -15.15 -10.66
CA ALA A 23 11.70 -15.86 -10.92
C ALA A 23 12.93 -15.02 -10.52
N MET A 24 12.94 -13.74 -10.87
CA MET A 24 14.01 -12.80 -10.48
C MET A 24 14.10 -12.61 -8.97
N ALA A 25 12.97 -12.51 -8.27
CA ALA A 25 12.89 -12.39 -6.82
C ALA A 25 13.21 -13.71 -6.08
N GLN A 26 13.37 -14.83 -6.79
CA GLN A 26 13.51 -16.17 -6.19
C GLN A 26 12.38 -16.46 -5.17
N LEU A 27 11.15 -16.18 -5.57
CA LEU A 27 10.00 -16.14 -4.66
C LEU A 27 9.68 -17.51 -4.03
N ALA A 28 10.11 -18.61 -4.65
CA ALA A 28 9.94 -19.96 -4.11
C ALA A 28 10.54 -20.16 -2.69
N ASP A 29 11.55 -19.36 -2.34
CA ASP A 29 12.18 -19.39 -1.01
C ASP A 29 11.57 -18.37 -0.03
N ALA A 30 10.54 -17.64 -0.44
CA ALA A 30 9.91 -16.59 0.35
C ALA A 30 8.70 -17.09 1.15
N LYS A 31 8.40 -16.40 2.24
CA LYS A 31 7.15 -16.55 3.02
C LYS A 31 6.04 -15.68 2.43
N VAL A 32 6.40 -14.52 1.89
CA VAL A 32 5.48 -13.55 1.28
C VAL A 32 6.19 -12.69 0.25
N GLY A 33 5.48 -12.28 -0.79
CA GLY A 33 5.88 -11.27 -1.75
C GLY A 33 4.98 -10.05 -1.69
N LEU A 34 5.56 -8.86 -1.55
CA LEU A 34 4.86 -7.59 -1.67
C LEU A 34 4.91 -7.12 -3.12
N LEU A 35 3.78 -7.17 -3.81
CA LEU A 35 3.63 -6.89 -5.24
C LEU A 35 3.12 -5.46 -5.48
N PHE A 36 3.82 -4.74 -6.35
CA PHE A 36 3.35 -3.49 -6.92
C PHE A 36 3.31 -3.61 -8.44
N THR A 37 2.21 -3.25 -9.06
CA THR A 37 2.02 -3.42 -10.51
C THR A 37 1.29 -2.25 -11.15
N SER A 38 1.48 -2.09 -12.43
CA SER A 38 0.76 -1.09 -13.23
C SER A 38 -0.70 -1.49 -13.43
N VAL A 39 -1.60 -0.50 -13.45
CA VAL A 39 -3.00 -0.69 -13.86
C VAL A 39 -3.16 -1.10 -15.35
N ALA A 40 -2.11 -0.94 -16.16
CA ALA A 40 -2.12 -1.37 -17.56
C ALA A 40 -2.07 -2.90 -17.73
N LEU A 41 -1.64 -3.65 -16.71
CA LEU A 41 -1.64 -5.10 -16.71
C LEU A 41 -2.91 -5.65 -16.07
N ASP A 42 -3.35 -6.82 -16.50
CA ASP A 42 -4.37 -7.60 -15.79
C ASP A 42 -3.75 -8.20 -14.53
N GLN A 43 -4.17 -7.72 -13.34
CA GLN A 43 -3.59 -8.12 -12.07
C GLN A 43 -3.82 -9.61 -11.75
N ALA A 44 -4.93 -10.19 -12.20
CA ALA A 44 -5.19 -11.61 -12.01
C ALA A 44 -4.20 -12.46 -12.84
N GLU A 45 -3.89 -12.04 -14.05
CA GLU A 45 -2.89 -12.73 -14.89
C GLU A 45 -1.46 -12.53 -14.35
N VAL A 46 -1.13 -11.35 -13.78
CA VAL A 46 0.15 -11.15 -13.08
C VAL A 46 0.28 -12.13 -11.90
N VAL A 47 -0.75 -12.23 -11.06
CA VAL A 47 -0.75 -13.16 -9.91
C VAL A 47 -0.63 -14.62 -10.36
N LYS A 48 -1.37 -15.04 -11.40
CA LYS A 48 -1.22 -16.38 -11.98
C LYS A 48 0.19 -16.66 -12.50
N GLY A 49 0.81 -15.66 -13.14
CA GLY A 49 2.20 -15.74 -13.56
C GLY A 49 3.13 -15.95 -12.37
N ILE A 50 2.96 -15.22 -11.29
CA ILE A 50 3.72 -15.38 -10.04
C ILE A 50 3.52 -16.80 -9.47
N GLN A 51 2.28 -17.23 -9.34
CA GLN A 51 1.91 -18.54 -8.78
C GLN A 51 2.39 -19.72 -9.63
N SER A 52 2.63 -19.52 -10.92
CA SER A 52 3.26 -20.54 -11.78
C SER A 52 4.72 -20.83 -11.42
N VAL A 53 5.37 -19.92 -10.69
CA VAL A 53 6.78 -20.02 -10.29
C VAL A 53 6.91 -20.44 -8.81
N ALA A 54 5.99 -19.98 -7.94
CA ALA A 54 6.08 -20.19 -6.51
C ALA A 54 4.71 -20.24 -5.81
N GLU A 55 4.56 -21.22 -4.92
CA GLU A 55 3.44 -21.26 -3.97
C GLU A 55 3.80 -20.46 -2.72
N THR A 56 3.51 -19.17 -2.71
CA THR A 56 3.75 -18.28 -1.58
C THR A 56 2.68 -17.19 -1.55
N HIS A 57 2.48 -16.60 -0.39
CA HIS A 57 1.57 -15.46 -0.29
C HIS A 57 2.05 -14.27 -1.10
N VAL A 58 1.12 -13.64 -1.81
CA VAL A 58 1.35 -12.41 -2.59
C VAL A 58 0.31 -11.39 -2.19
N LEU A 59 0.74 -10.26 -1.70
CA LEU A 59 -0.17 -9.13 -1.46
C LEU A 59 0.44 -7.82 -1.94
N GLY A 60 -0.42 -6.86 -2.24
CA GLY A 60 0.04 -5.58 -2.75
C GLY A 60 -1.08 -4.79 -3.42
N CYS A 61 -0.69 -3.94 -4.35
CA CYS A 61 -1.64 -3.08 -5.05
C CYS A 61 -1.08 -2.58 -6.38
N THR A 62 -1.96 -1.93 -7.13
CA THR A 62 -1.54 -1.11 -8.27
C THR A 62 -0.87 0.18 -7.78
N SER A 63 0.13 0.62 -8.52
CA SER A 63 0.94 1.82 -8.24
C SER A 63 0.74 2.87 -9.34
N SER A 64 0.67 4.15 -8.96
CA SER A 64 0.57 5.25 -9.89
C SER A 64 1.91 5.52 -10.57
N ALA A 65 1.87 5.71 -11.88
CA ALA A 65 2.94 6.19 -12.76
C ALA A 65 4.22 5.33 -12.78
N ALA A 66 4.73 4.85 -11.65
CA ALA A 66 6.00 4.11 -11.60
C ALA A 66 6.18 3.30 -10.32
N ILE A 67 7.15 2.37 -10.33
CA ILE A 67 7.75 1.79 -9.13
C ILE A 67 9.26 2.01 -9.14
N CYS A 68 9.83 2.22 -7.95
CA CYS A 68 11.28 2.36 -7.78
C CYS A 68 11.94 1.00 -7.64
N VAL A 69 12.99 0.77 -8.40
CA VAL A 69 13.83 -0.42 -8.31
C VAL A 69 15.31 0.01 -8.18
N LYS A 70 16.20 -0.94 -7.89
CA LYS A 70 17.63 -0.63 -7.72
C LYS A 70 18.29 0.07 -8.93
N ASP A 71 17.75 -0.15 -10.13
CA ASP A 71 18.29 0.37 -11.39
C ASP A 71 17.54 1.62 -11.89
N GLY A 72 16.59 2.17 -11.09
CA GLY A 72 15.83 3.38 -11.42
C GLY A 72 14.32 3.22 -11.25
N TYR A 73 13.56 3.68 -12.22
CA TYR A 73 12.11 3.63 -12.23
C TYR A 73 11.60 2.71 -13.35
N LEU A 74 10.61 1.88 -13.02
CA LEU A 74 9.80 1.19 -14.02
C LEU A 74 8.52 2.00 -14.22
N ASN A 75 8.36 2.57 -15.40
CA ASN A 75 7.25 3.46 -15.74
C ASN A 75 6.70 3.24 -17.15
N LYS A 76 6.90 2.05 -17.71
CA LYS A 76 6.49 1.73 -19.05
C LYS A 76 4.97 1.78 -19.19
N GLU A 77 4.46 2.51 -20.18
CA GLU A 77 3.02 2.67 -20.42
C GLU A 77 2.30 1.33 -20.66
N THR A 78 2.98 0.35 -21.26
CA THR A 78 2.44 -0.98 -21.52
C THR A 78 2.35 -1.84 -20.25
N GLY A 79 2.86 -1.38 -19.13
CA GLY A 79 2.81 -2.01 -17.85
C GLY A 79 4.16 -2.44 -17.28
N TYR A 80 4.15 -2.69 -15.99
CA TYR A 80 5.28 -3.16 -15.19
C TYR A 80 4.78 -3.91 -13.96
N SER A 81 5.60 -4.76 -13.41
CA SER A 81 5.40 -5.38 -12.10
C SER A 81 6.72 -5.45 -11.34
N GLY A 82 6.63 -5.34 -10.02
CA GLY A 82 7.76 -5.51 -9.13
C GLY A 82 7.33 -6.11 -7.80
N ILE A 83 8.16 -7.00 -7.26
CA ILE A 83 7.88 -7.71 -6.02
C ILE A 83 9.10 -7.65 -5.08
N MET A 84 8.83 -7.43 -3.80
CA MET A 84 9.82 -7.64 -2.74
C MET A 84 9.44 -8.89 -1.96
N ALA A 85 10.29 -9.90 -2.03
CA ALA A 85 10.14 -11.17 -1.34
C ALA A 85 10.77 -11.12 0.05
N PHE A 86 10.07 -11.69 1.04
CA PHE A 86 10.53 -11.80 2.43
C PHE A 86 10.57 -13.27 2.84
N GLY A 87 11.67 -13.69 3.45
CA GLY A 87 11.87 -15.09 3.83
C GLY A 87 12.95 -15.29 4.90
N GLY A 88 13.31 -16.54 5.14
CA GLY A 88 14.25 -16.92 6.21
C GLY A 88 13.61 -16.89 7.59
N ASP A 89 14.31 -16.32 8.57
CA ASP A 89 13.86 -16.28 9.98
C ASP A 89 12.81 -15.19 10.20
N VAL A 90 11.63 -15.40 9.67
CA VAL A 90 10.45 -14.56 9.83
C VAL A 90 9.20 -15.42 9.79
N GLU A 91 8.24 -15.17 10.68
CA GLU A 91 6.89 -15.69 10.54
C GLU A 91 6.00 -14.60 9.94
N VAL A 92 5.10 -15.01 9.07
CA VAL A 92 4.23 -14.09 8.34
C VAL A 92 2.80 -14.61 8.39
N GLY A 93 1.87 -13.72 8.69
CA GLY A 93 0.45 -13.99 8.56
C GLY A 93 -0.18 -12.99 7.59
N VAL A 94 -0.97 -13.45 6.64
CA VAL A 94 -1.54 -12.66 5.55
C VAL A 94 -3.06 -12.73 5.57
N ALA A 95 -3.72 -11.60 5.37
CA ALA A 95 -5.17 -11.53 5.20
C ALA A 95 -5.56 -10.39 4.27
N GLY A 96 -6.65 -10.57 3.53
CA GLY A 96 -7.19 -9.53 2.67
C GLY A 96 -8.69 -9.71 2.43
N ALA A 97 -9.41 -8.59 2.46
CA ALA A 97 -10.85 -8.57 2.21
C ALA A 97 -11.30 -7.30 1.48
N ALA A 98 -12.26 -7.49 0.58
CA ALA A 98 -13.02 -6.39 0.03
C ALA A 98 -13.90 -5.74 1.11
N LYS A 99 -14.08 -4.42 1.03
CA LYS A 99 -15.06 -3.70 1.84
C LYS A 99 -16.39 -3.66 1.08
N PRO A 100 -17.45 -4.28 1.59
CA PRO A 100 -18.77 -4.16 0.98
C PRO A 100 -19.31 -2.73 1.12
N GLU A 101 -20.21 -2.34 0.27
CA GLU A 101 -20.88 -1.04 0.36
C GLU A 101 -21.49 -0.83 1.76
N GLY A 102 -21.23 0.32 2.37
CA GLY A 102 -21.63 0.61 3.75
C GLY A 102 -20.84 -0.14 4.82
N GLY A 103 -19.83 -0.93 4.44
CA GLY A 103 -18.97 -1.65 5.36
C GLY A 103 -18.09 -0.72 6.21
N CYS A 104 -17.79 -1.16 7.43
CA CYS A 104 -16.95 -0.41 8.37
C CYS A 104 -15.50 -0.85 8.24
N ALA A 105 -14.62 0.01 7.73
CA ALA A 105 -13.19 -0.25 7.55
C ALA A 105 -12.49 -0.70 8.85
N ARG A 106 -12.84 -0.10 10.00
CA ARG A 106 -12.28 -0.50 11.30
C ARG A 106 -12.66 -1.92 11.70
N THR A 107 -13.89 -2.35 11.40
CA THR A 107 -14.33 -3.72 11.68
C THR A 107 -13.58 -4.71 10.78
N ILE A 108 -13.43 -4.38 9.50
CA ILE A 108 -12.66 -5.21 8.55
C ILE A 108 -11.21 -5.30 9.01
N GLY A 109 -10.58 -4.20 9.41
CA GLY A 109 -9.21 -4.21 9.95
C GLY A 109 -9.04 -5.15 11.14
N ARG A 110 -10.01 -5.20 12.07
CA ARG A 110 -10.00 -6.17 13.18
C ARG A 110 -10.05 -7.62 12.71
N GLU A 111 -10.92 -7.92 11.77
CA GLU A 111 -11.06 -9.31 11.28
C GLU A 111 -9.81 -9.76 10.51
N LEU A 112 -9.25 -8.89 9.65
CA LEU A 112 -7.99 -9.15 8.97
C LEU A 112 -6.84 -9.40 9.96
N ALA A 113 -6.74 -8.57 11.01
CA ALA A 113 -5.71 -8.74 12.02
C ALA A 113 -5.84 -10.07 12.77
N LYS A 114 -7.05 -10.51 13.13
CA LYS A 114 -7.30 -11.82 13.76
C LYS A 114 -6.91 -12.97 12.83
N GLU A 115 -7.30 -12.90 11.55
CA GLU A 115 -6.99 -13.91 10.54
C GLU A 115 -5.48 -14.04 10.32
N ALA A 116 -4.78 -12.93 10.15
CA ALA A 116 -3.34 -12.91 9.96
C ALA A 116 -2.58 -13.33 11.24
N LEU A 117 -3.03 -12.90 12.43
CA LEU A 117 -2.42 -13.25 13.71
C LEU A 117 -2.50 -14.77 13.98
N ALA A 118 -3.60 -15.42 13.60
CA ALA A 118 -3.76 -16.86 13.74
C ALA A 118 -2.71 -17.68 12.97
N GLN A 119 -2.12 -17.11 11.92
CA GLN A 119 -1.11 -17.76 11.09
C GLN A 119 0.31 -17.63 11.68
N LEU A 120 0.54 -16.75 12.65
CA LEU A 120 1.86 -16.56 13.28
C LEU A 120 2.24 -17.63 14.31
N GLY A 121 1.38 -18.63 14.54
CA GLY A 121 1.69 -19.73 15.44
C GLY A 121 1.95 -19.34 16.91
N GLY A 122 1.42 -18.21 17.34
CA GLY A 122 1.62 -17.65 18.68
C GLY A 122 2.77 -16.66 18.81
N ALA A 123 3.46 -16.34 17.71
CA ALA A 123 4.43 -15.25 17.72
C ALA A 123 3.72 -13.88 17.71
N GLU A 124 4.31 -12.91 18.41
CA GLU A 124 3.81 -11.54 18.41
C GLU A 124 4.36 -10.79 17.19
N PRO A 125 3.51 -10.02 16.47
CA PRO A 125 3.96 -9.24 15.33
C PRO A 125 4.83 -8.06 15.77
N ASP A 126 5.91 -7.84 15.06
CA ASP A 126 6.84 -6.74 15.30
C ASP A 126 6.50 -5.50 14.46
N TYR A 127 5.92 -5.71 13.28
CA TYR A 127 5.46 -4.70 12.35
C TYR A 127 4.47 -5.31 11.36
N PHE A 128 3.76 -4.48 10.64
CA PHE A 128 2.90 -4.97 9.57
C PHE A 128 2.98 -4.09 8.31
N PHE A 129 2.76 -4.74 7.19
CA PHE A 129 2.51 -4.09 5.91
C PHE A 129 1.00 -3.98 5.69
N MET A 130 0.56 -2.86 5.13
CA MET A 130 -0.83 -2.67 4.73
C MET A 130 -0.90 -2.01 3.36
N THR A 131 -1.82 -2.50 2.53
CA THR A 131 -2.31 -1.80 1.35
C THR A 131 -3.82 -1.73 1.41
N ALA A 132 -4.39 -0.58 1.06
CA ALA A 132 -5.83 -0.36 1.13
C ALA A 132 -6.31 0.53 -0.02
N SER A 133 -7.62 0.55 -0.25
CA SER A 133 -8.24 1.59 -1.06
C SER A 133 -8.08 2.94 -0.40
N PRO A 134 -7.88 4.03 -1.19
CA PRO A 134 -7.79 5.39 -0.64
C PRO A 134 -9.01 5.79 0.18
N ALA A 135 -8.82 6.68 1.14
CA ALA A 135 -9.80 7.43 1.92
C ALA A 135 -10.18 6.88 3.31
N GLU A 136 -9.82 5.66 3.68
CA GLU A 136 -10.16 5.12 5.01
C GLU A 136 -8.99 4.39 5.70
N GLU A 137 -7.76 4.64 5.27
CA GLU A 137 -6.55 3.93 5.72
C GLU A 137 -6.39 3.97 7.25
N GLU A 138 -6.62 5.13 7.86
CA GLU A 138 -6.52 5.30 9.32
C GLU A 138 -7.55 4.46 10.08
N LYS A 139 -8.72 4.18 9.46
CA LYS A 139 -9.75 3.34 10.08
C LYS A 139 -9.34 1.87 10.03
N TYR A 140 -8.76 1.41 8.91
CA TYR A 140 -8.18 0.07 8.84
C TYR A 140 -7.06 -0.10 9.86
N ILE A 141 -6.10 0.86 9.92
CA ILE A 141 -5.00 0.84 10.89
C ILE A 141 -5.54 0.76 12.32
N ALA A 142 -6.50 1.62 12.68
CA ALA A 142 -7.10 1.60 14.01
C ALA A 142 -7.76 0.24 14.33
N GLY A 143 -8.42 -0.38 13.35
CA GLY A 143 -9.01 -1.71 13.51
C GLY A 143 -7.96 -2.81 13.70
N ILE A 144 -6.87 -2.76 12.96
CA ILE A 144 -5.75 -3.70 13.10
C ILE A 144 -5.11 -3.54 14.48
N GLN A 145 -4.82 -2.31 14.90
CA GLN A 145 -4.22 -2.00 16.19
C GLN A 145 -5.13 -2.33 17.38
N ASP A 146 -6.45 -2.33 17.22
CA ASP A 146 -7.39 -2.84 18.25
C ASP A 146 -7.10 -4.32 18.61
N VAL A 147 -6.46 -5.08 17.73
CA VAL A 147 -6.17 -6.51 17.91
C VAL A 147 -4.71 -6.77 18.28
N ILE A 148 -3.77 -6.13 17.59
CA ILE A 148 -2.33 -6.40 17.74
C ILE A 148 -1.60 -5.34 18.57
N GLY A 149 -2.28 -4.27 19.02
CA GLY A 149 -1.66 -3.17 19.74
C GLY A 149 -0.96 -2.17 18.82
N ASP A 150 -0.18 -1.28 19.42
CA ASP A 150 0.56 -0.23 18.70
C ASP A 150 1.85 -0.80 18.07
N VAL A 151 1.66 -1.43 16.92
CA VAL A 151 2.73 -2.06 16.12
C VAL A 151 3.04 -1.15 14.93
N PRO A 152 4.32 -0.90 14.61
CA PRO A 152 4.69 -0.08 13.46
C PRO A 152 4.09 -0.59 12.14
N VAL A 153 3.60 0.34 11.32
CA VAL A 153 3.02 0.05 10.01
C VAL A 153 3.86 0.67 8.88
N PHE A 154 3.95 -0.04 7.77
CA PHE A 154 4.41 0.50 6.50
C PHE A 154 3.49 0.05 5.38
N GLY A 155 3.47 0.78 4.28
CA GLY A 155 2.60 0.50 3.15
C GLY A 155 2.07 1.76 2.51
N GLY A 156 0.92 1.65 1.88
CA GLY A 156 0.29 2.78 1.21
C GLY A 156 -1.04 2.42 0.56
N SER A 157 -1.64 3.42 -0.06
CA SER A 157 -2.89 3.28 -0.78
C SER A 157 -2.65 2.74 -2.19
N ALA A 158 -3.56 1.93 -2.67
CA ALA A 158 -3.63 1.56 -4.08
C ALA A 158 -3.86 2.81 -4.93
N ALA A 159 -3.26 2.86 -6.10
CA ALA A 159 -3.36 4.01 -6.98
C ALA A 159 -3.47 3.59 -8.46
N ASP A 160 -3.96 4.51 -9.28
CA ASP A 160 -3.95 4.43 -10.73
C ASP A 160 -3.24 5.66 -11.33
N ASN A 161 -3.00 5.63 -12.64
CA ASN A 161 -2.25 6.70 -13.32
C ASN A 161 -3.06 7.99 -13.52
N THR A 162 -4.38 7.94 -13.41
CA THR A 162 -5.30 9.02 -13.80
C THR A 162 -6.19 9.50 -12.65
N VAL A 163 -6.08 8.86 -11.47
CA VAL A 163 -6.92 9.14 -10.29
C VAL A 163 -8.42 8.96 -10.59
N GLU A 164 -8.73 7.94 -11.41
CA GLU A 164 -10.11 7.62 -11.83
C GLU A 164 -10.76 6.50 -11.01
N GLY A 165 -10.06 5.99 -9.99
CA GLY A 165 -10.56 4.88 -9.18
C GLY A 165 -10.37 3.50 -9.81
N LYS A 166 -9.44 3.37 -10.74
CA LYS A 166 -9.14 2.11 -11.44
C LYS A 166 -8.06 1.26 -10.76
N TRP A 167 -7.73 1.56 -9.52
CA TRP A 167 -6.77 0.81 -8.73
C TRP A 167 -7.30 -0.56 -8.30
N SER A 168 -6.38 -1.41 -7.89
CA SER A 168 -6.68 -2.73 -7.32
C SER A 168 -5.81 -3.01 -6.10
N ILE A 169 -6.40 -3.66 -5.10
CA ILE A 169 -5.72 -4.30 -3.99
C ILE A 169 -5.65 -5.81 -4.31
N ILE A 170 -4.51 -6.41 -3.99
CA ILE A 170 -4.19 -7.80 -4.31
C ILE A 170 -3.92 -8.54 -3.00
N CYS A 171 -4.54 -9.68 -2.80
CA CYS A 171 -4.24 -10.62 -1.72
C CYS A 171 -4.42 -12.05 -2.25
N ASP A 172 -3.31 -12.69 -2.57
CA ASP A 172 -3.27 -13.98 -3.26
C ASP A 172 -4.09 -13.94 -4.57
N ASP A 173 -5.06 -14.82 -4.74
CA ASP A 173 -5.97 -14.87 -5.89
C ASP A 173 -7.12 -13.84 -5.84
N LYS A 174 -7.23 -13.11 -4.73
CA LYS A 174 -8.30 -12.12 -4.51
C LYS A 174 -7.83 -10.75 -5.00
N ILE A 175 -8.62 -10.13 -5.87
CA ILE A 175 -8.38 -8.78 -6.39
C ILE A 175 -9.65 -7.96 -6.21
N PHE A 176 -9.52 -6.79 -5.61
CA PHE A 176 -10.66 -5.94 -5.31
C PHE A 176 -10.30 -4.45 -5.36
N ALA A 177 -11.27 -3.62 -5.72
CA ALA A 177 -11.10 -2.17 -5.85
C ALA A 177 -11.25 -1.42 -4.51
N ASP A 178 -12.07 -1.94 -3.59
CA ASP A 178 -12.28 -1.35 -2.27
C ASP A 178 -12.04 -2.40 -1.18
N GLY A 179 -11.20 -2.08 -0.21
CA GLY A 179 -10.83 -3.00 0.86
C GLY A 179 -9.43 -2.79 1.39
N CYS A 180 -8.90 -3.85 1.99
CA CYS A 180 -7.58 -3.82 2.62
C CYS A 180 -6.92 -5.20 2.56
N ALA A 181 -5.60 -5.23 2.40
CA ALA A 181 -4.77 -6.42 2.56
C ALA A 181 -3.60 -6.12 3.50
N ILE A 182 -3.26 -7.06 4.37
CA ILE A 182 -2.22 -6.93 5.37
C ILE A 182 -1.30 -8.13 5.41
N ALA A 183 -0.04 -7.90 5.77
CA ALA A 183 0.89 -8.93 6.22
C ALA A 183 1.44 -8.54 7.59
N LEU A 184 1.27 -9.39 8.58
CA LEU A 184 1.91 -9.28 9.89
C LEU A 184 3.25 -10.00 9.85
N PHE A 185 4.29 -9.39 10.40
CA PHE A 185 5.63 -9.95 10.44
C PHE A 185 6.10 -10.11 11.88
N ALA A 186 6.57 -11.31 12.23
CA ALA A 186 7.28 -11.59 13.47
C ALA A 186 8.71 -12.02 13.14
N SER A 187 9.69 -11.21 13.56
CA SER A 187 11.10 -11.44 13.25
C SER A 187 12.00 -10.85 14.33
N LYS A 188 13.09 -11.55 14.63
CA LYS A 188 14.15 -11.03 15.53
C LYS A 188 15.17 -10.13 14.81
N ALA A 189 14.97 -9.87 13.52
CA ALA A 189 15.88 -9.00 12.76
C ALA A 189 15.76 -7.55 13.25
N PRO A 190 16.87 -6.80 13.32
CA PRO A 190 16.82 -5.37 13.58
C PRO A 190 15.95 -4.65 12.52
N ARG A 191 15.15 -3.71 12.97
CA ARG A 191 14.28 -2.91 12.10
C ARG A 191 14.37 -1.44 12.43
N CYS A 192 14.18 -0.62 11.42
CA CYS A 192 14.09 0.81 11.54
C CYS A 192 12.95 1.30 10.65
N ASN A 193 12.09 2.15 11.17
CA ASN A 193 11.09 2.86 10.41
C ASN A 193 11.51 4.31 10.28
N ILE A 194 11.64 4.79 9.04
CA ILE A 194 12.00 6.18 8.74
C ILE A 194 10.92 6.77 7.88
N TYR A 195 10.38 7.88 8.32
CA TYR A 195 9.53 8.73 7.48
C TYR A 195 10.38 9.88 6.94
N THR A 196 10.41 10.04 5.62
CA THR A 196 11.03 11.18 4.97
C THR A 196 10.01 11.84 4.06
N GLY A 197 9.70 13.12 4.33
CA GLY A 197 8.87 13.93 3.43
C GLY A 197 9.69 14.48 2.28
N GLN A 198 9.06 14.60 1.11
CA GLN A 198 9.64 15.31 -0.05
C GLN A 198 9.47 16.82 0.03
N PHE A 199 8.71 17.30 1.01
CA PHE A 199 8.43 18.70 1.23
C PHE A 199 9.41 19.32 2.21
N LYS A 200 9.75 20.58 2.00
CA LYS A 200 10.51 21.37 2.97
C LYS A 200 9.54 22.10 3.90
N GLU A 201 9.89 22.13 5.17
CA GLU A 201 9.22 23.00 6.11
C GLU A 201 9.28 24.46 5.65
N SER A 202 8.20 25.19 5.80
CA SER A 202 8.14 26.63 5.52
C SER A 202 7.90 27.40 6.83
N ASP A 203 8.08 28.72 6.78
CA ASP A 203 7.75 29.60 7.91
C ASP A 203 6.25 29.84 8.04
N ASN A 204 5.44 29.34 7.11
CA ASN A 204 3.99 29.45 7.12
C ASN A 204 3.40 28.36 8.01
N PHE A 205 2.61 28.75 8.99
CA PHE A 205 1.87 27.84 9.87
C PHE A 205 0.53 28.46 10.26
N GLY A 206 -0.39 27.62 10.71
CA GLY A 206 -1.70 28.05 11.19
C GLY A 206 -2.40 26.93 11.95
N VAL A 207 -3.46 27.29 12.64
CA VAL A 207 -4.29 26.33 13.40
C VAL A 207 -5.43 25.86 12.50
N MET A 208 -5.60 24.57 12.36
CA MET A 208 -6.78 23.98 11.72
C MET A 208 -8.01 24.23 12.59
N THR A 209 -8.81 25.23 12.23
CA THR A 209 -9.97 25.65 13.03
C THR A 209 -11.26 24.92 12.64
N LYS A 210 -11.30 24.32 11.45
CA LYS A 210 -12.43 23.49 11.03
C LYS A 210 -12.01 22.36 10.10
N VAL A 211 -12.33 21.15 10.50
CA VAL A 211 -12.12 19.92 9.74
C VAL A 211 -13.44 19.16 9.66
N VAL A 212 -13.77 18.63 8.47
CA VAL A 212 -14.96 17.79 8.24
C VAL A 212 -14.51 16.37 7.95
N ASP A 213 -15.18 15.40 8.58
CA ASP A 213 -14.94 13.96 8.46
C ASP A 213 -13.47 13.54 8.68
N ASN A 214 -12.72 14.31 9.45
CA ASN A 214 -11.28 14.16 9.72
C ASN A 214 -10.39 14.16 8.46
N ARG A 215 -10.92 14.55 7.31
CA ARG A 215 -10.19 14.51 6.03
C ARG A 215 -10.26 15.78 5.21
N CYS A 216 -11.29 16.59 5.41
CA CYS A 216 -11.43 17.84 4.68
C CYS A 216 -11.07 19.01 5.58
N LEU A 217 -9.94 19.65 5.33
CA LEU A 217 -9.56 20.88 6.01
C LEU A 217 -10.33 22.04 5.38
N VAL A 218 -11.25 22.63 6.14
CA VAL A 218 -12.14 23.69 5.68
C VAL A 218 -11.63 25.06 6.04
N GLU A 219 -11.07 25.22 7.27
CA GLU A 219 -10.60 26.52 7.76
C GLU A 219 -9.25 26.39 8.48
N ILE A 220 -8.40 27.39 8.28
CA ILE A 220 -7.15 27.63 9.00
C ILE A 220 -7.25 29.03 9.60
N ASP A 221 -7.05 29.16 10.91
CA ASP A 221 -7.13 30.42 11.66
C ASP A 221 -8.47 31.17 11.47
N GLY A 222 -9.56 30.43 11.21
CA GLY A 222 -10.89 31.00 10.98
C GLY A 222 -11.12 31.47 9.55
N GLU A 223 -10.17 31.33 8.64
CA GLU A 223 -10.29 31.68 7.21
C GLU A 223 -10.39 30.40 6.35
N PRO A 224 -11.00 30.47 5.14
CA PRO A 224 -11.04 29.35 4.21
C PRO A 224 -9.65 28.77 3.95
N ALA A 225 -9.49 27.44 4.12
CA ALA A 225 -8.21 26.77 4.00
C ALA A 225 -7.58 26.93 2.61
N LEU A 226 -8.38 26.89 1.54
CA LEU A 226 -7.90 27.10 0.16
C LEU A 226 -7.29 28.50 -0.01
N LYS A 227 -7.96 29.54 0.49
CA LYS A 227 -7.44 30.90 0.45
C LYS A 227 -6.09 31.00 1.16
N LYS A 228 -5.99 30.45 2.37
CA LYS A 228 -4.75 30.43 3.16
C LYS A 228 -3.62 29.69 2.45
N TYR A 229 -3.94 28.52 1.86
CA TYR A 229 -2.98 27.76 1.05
C TYR A 229 -2.46 28.58 -0.15
N CYS A 230 -3.35 29.24 -0.87
CA CYS A 230 -2.97 30.06 -2.02
C CYS A 230 -2.12 31.26 -1.61
N GLU A 231 -2.44 31.93 -0.51
CA GLU A 231 -1.61 32.98 0.08
C GLU A 231 -0.18 32.49 0.39
N TRP A 232 -0.06 31.34 1.02
CA TRP A 232 1.23 30.76 1.40
C TRP A 232 2.07 30.25 0.24
N THR A 233 1.43 29.76 -0.82
CA THR A 233 2.11 29.17 -1.99
C THR A 233 2.25 30.13 -3.16
N GLY A 234 1.58 31.29 -3.11
CA GLY A 234 1.53 32.25 -4.23
C GLY A 234 0.74 31.75 -5.43
N LYS A 235 -0.13 30.74 -5.24
CA LYS A 235 -0.99 30.20 -6.28
C LYS A 235 -2.31 30.95 -6.39
N ASP A 236 -2.96 30.85 -7.55
CA ASP A 236 -4.29 31.39 -7.78
C ASP A 236 -5.37 30.44 -7.27
N GLU A 237 -6.41 30.97 -6.59
CA GLU A 237 -7.49 30.15 -6.03
C GLU A 237 -8.29 29.41 -7.11
N GLU A 238 -8.51 30.02 -8.28
CA GLU A 238 -9.23 29.37 -9.39
C GLU A 238 -8.43 28.20 -9.96
N ALA A 239 -7.10 28.33 -10.01
CA ALA A 239 -6.22 27.25 -10.45
C ALA A 239 -6.21 26.07 -9.47
N CYS A 240 -6.39 26.33 -8.17
CA CYS A 240 -6.40 25.30 -7.11
C CYS A 240 -7.78 24.70 -6.87
N ALA A 241 -8.88 25.35 -7.26
CA ALA A 241 -10.26 24.93 -7.00
C ALA A 241 -10.66 23.57 -7.64
N GLY A 242 -9.87 23.04 -8.56
CA GLY A 242 -10.07 21.72 -9.19
C GLY A 242 -9.25 20.58 -8.61
N GLY A 243 -8.60 20.78 -7.43
CA GLY A 243 -7.73 19.76 -6.82
C GLY A 243 -6.30 19.75 -7.39
N ASN A 244 -5.92 20.72 -8.19
CA ASN A 244 -4.55 20.93 -8.70
C ASN A 244 -3.70 21.72 -7.68
N LEU A 245 -3.48 21.13 -6.51
CA LEU A 245 -2.73 21.71 -5.39
C LEU A 245 -1.21 21.63 -5.59
#